data_e5e0741da52ed083cd1b21456cb2b22b
#
_entry.id   e5e0741da52ed083cd1b21456cb2b22b
#
_cell.length_a   1.000
_cell.length_b   1.000
_cell.length_c   1.000
_cell.angle_alpha   90.00
_cell.angle_beta   90.00
_cell.angle_gamma   90.00
#
_symmetry.space_group_name_H-M   'P 1'
#
loop_
_entity.id
_entity.type
_entity.pdbx_description
1 polymer ?
#
loop_
_entity_poly.entity_id
_entity_poly.type
_entity_poly.pdbx_seq_one_letter_code
_entity_poly.pdbx_strand_id
1 'polypeptide(L)'
;MGNRYSAQHVSAFIVYELSEKLIVINSTKIQQLLKLVDFNWRKVFGQCAFLESVHSNSPYYIKEVFETYDEQFGNGPIQEPAREWFLPYGQFILQYRPYGVPAYSPFEKVVMEKIISDYIKIEHSRAC
;
A
#
# COMPACT_ATOMS: atom_id res chain seq x y z
N MET A 1 -14.32 4.44 -14.51
CA MET A 1 -13.61 3.20 -14.15
C MET A 1 -12.28 3.52 -13.48
N GLY A 2 -11.97 2.75 -12.43
CA GLY A 2 -10.69 2.88 -11.77
C GLY A 2 -9.58 2.19 -12.56
N ASN A 3 -8.35 2.53 -12.25
CA ASN A 3 -7.17 1.89 -12.82
C ASN A 3 -6.62 0.85 -11.87
N ARG A 4 -5.77 -0.03 -12.39
CA ARG A 4 -4.99 -0.94 -11.54
C ARG A 4 -3.60 -0.36 -11.35
N TYR A 5 -3.11 -0.43 -10.13
CA TYR A 5 -1.80 0.11 -9.76
C TYR A 5 -0.94 -0.98 -9.15
N SER A 6 0.38 -0.79 -9.22
CA SER A 6 1.28 -1.70 -8.51
C SER A 6 1.03 -1.63 -7.01
N ALA A 7 0.96 -2.78 -6.36
CA ALA A 7 0.77 -2.85 -4.91
C ALA A 7 1.91 -2.18 -4.16
N GLN A 8 3.13 -2.12 -4.73
CA GLN A 8 4.25 -1.40 -4.14
C GLN A 8 3.97 0.09 -4.03
N HIS A 9 3.41 0.69 -5.08
CA HIS A 9 3.05 2.11 -5.07
C HIS A 9 1.87 2.38 -4.14
N VAL A 10 0.89 1.50 -4.12
CA VAL A 10 -0.25 1.63 -3.20
C VAL A 10 0.22 1.53 -1.74
N SER A 11 1.15 0.62 -1.46
CA SER A 11 1.72 0.48 -0.11
C SER A 11 2.46 1.74 0.30
N ALA A 12 3.21 2.37 -0.62
CA ALA A 12 3.88 3.64 -0.36
C ALA A 12 2.87 4.73 0.01
N PHE A 13 1.76 4.82 -0.71
CA PHE A 13 0.70 5.78 -0.41
C PHE A 13 0.14 5.54 1.00
N ILE A 14 -0.13 4.29 1.34
CA ILE A 14 -0.66 3.93 2.66
C ILE A 14 0.31 4.35 3.76
N VAL A 15 1.60 4.05 3.59
CA VAL A 15 2.61 4.39 4.60
C VAL A 15 2.70 5.90 4.78
N TYR A 16 2.71 6.68 3.70
CA TYR A 16 2.74 8.14 3.80
C TYR A 16 1.52 8.68 4.55
N GLU A 17 0.33 8.22 4.19
CA GLU A 17 -0.91 8.70 4.82
C GLU A 17 -0.95 8.39 6.32
N LEU A 18 -0.55 7.20 6.72
CA LEU A 18 -0.57 6.82 8.12
C LEU A 18 0.56 7.49 8.91
N SER A 19 1.73 7.68 8.29
CA SER A 19 2.83 8.39 8.94
C SER A 19 2.48 9.85 9.22
N GLU A 20 1.77 10.50 8.30
CA GLU A 20 1.31 11.88 8.52
C GLU A 20 0.35 11.97 9.71
N LYS A 21 -0.39 10.91 9.98
CA LYS A 21 -1.32 10.84 11.12
C LYS A 21 -0.65 10.25 12.37
N LEU A 22 0.66 10.06 12.34
CA LEU A 22 1.45 9.51 13.45
C LEU A 22 0.98 8.09 13.86
N ILE A 23 0.52 7.32 12.89
CA ILE A 23 0.10 5.93 13.11
C ILE A 23 1.20 5.02 12.60
N VAL A 24 1.73 4.18 13.50
CA VAL A 24 2.79 3.23 13.17
C VAL A 24 2.16 1.91 12.76
N ILE A 25 2.66 1.34 11.66
CA ILE A 25 2.19 0.05 11.15
C ILE A 25 3.37 -0.90 10.96
N ASN A 26 3.05 -2.14 10.66
CA ASN A 26 4.04 -3.17 10.35
C ASN A 26 3.64 -3.89 9.06
N SER A 27 4.44 -4.86 8.65
CA SER A 27 4.20 -5.61 7.41
C SER A 27 2.83 -6.29 7.40
N THR A 28 2.40 -6.86 8.52
CA THR A 28 1.08 -7.48 8.63
C THR A 28 -0.05 -6.48 8.41
N LYS A 29 0.09 -5.29 8.99
CA LYS A 29 -0.91 -4.23 8.84
C LYS A 29 -1.00 -3.75 7.39
N ILE A 30 0.13 -3.66 6.70
CA ILE A 30 0.14 -3.32 5.27
C ILE A 30 -0.68 -4.34 4.48
N GLN A 31 -0.50 -5.64 4.74
CA GLN A 31 -1.26 -6.67 4.03
C GLN A 31 -2.76 -6.57 4.31
N GLN A 32 -3.13 -6.27 5.54
CA GLN A 32 -4.54 -6.06 5.90
C GLN A 32 -5.14 -4.87 5.14
N LEU A 33 -4.39 -3.78 5.05
CA LEU A 33 -4.83 -2.59 4.32
C LEU A 33 -4.94 -2.86 2.82
N LEU A 34 -3.99 -3.60 2.24
CA LEU A 34 -4.06 -3.97 0.83
C LEU A 34 -5.30 -4.84 0.56
N LYS A 35 -5.66 -5.72 1.48
CA LYS A 35 -6.89 -6.51 1.37
C LYS A 35 -8.12 -5.61 1.35
N LEU A 36 -8.18 -4.63 2.23
CA LEU A 36 -9.30 -3.69 2.28
C LEU A 36 -9.38 -2.86 1.00
N VAL A 37 -8.22 -2.41 0.48
CA VAL A 37 -8.17 -1.67 -0.77
C VAL A 37 -8.72 -2.52 -1.91
N ASP A 38 -8.25 -3.76 -2.06
CA ASP A 38 -8.69 -4.64 -3.14
C ASP A 38 -10.19 -4.90 -3.06
N PHE A 39 -10.68 -5.21 -1.87
CA PHE A 39 -12.09 -5.50 -1.65
C PHE A 39 -12.98 -4.29 -2.03
N ASN A 40 -12.63 -3.10 -1.56
CA ASN A 40 -13.40 -1.90 -1.85
C ASN A 40 -13.26 -1.45 -3.31
N TRP A 41 -12.09 -1.64 -3.89
CA TRP A 41 -11.86 -1.31 -5.30
C TRP A 41 -12.75 -2.13 -6.21
N ARG A 42 -12.90 -3.43 -5.91
CA ARG A 42 -13.80 -4.31 -6.66
C ARG A 42 -15.25 -3.87 -6.54
N LYS A 43 -15.66 -3.40 -5.37
CA LYS A 43 -17.02 -2.90 -5.16
C LYS A 43 -17.30 -1.62 -5.94
N VAL A 44 -16.34 -0.69 -5.95
CA VAL A 44 -16.53 0.62 -6.56
C VAL A 44 -16.31 0.58 -8.07
N PHE A 45 -15.27 -0.10 -8.52
CA PHE A 45 -14.83 -0.07 -9.91
C PHE A 45 -15.06 -1.39 -10.66
N GLY A 46 -15.42 -2.46 -9.97
CA GLY A 46 -15.71 -3.75 -10.60
C GLY A 46 -14.49 -4.49 -11.12
N GLN A 47 -13.29 -4.15 -10.63
CA GLN A 47 -12.05 -4.77 -11.10
C GLN A 47 -11.04 -4.90 -9.96
N CYS A 48 -10.01 -5.70 -10.18
CA CYS A 48 -8.92 -5.86 -9.22
C CYS A 48 -8.16 -4.54 -9.03
N ALA A 49 -7.70 -4.30 -7.81
CA ALA A 49 -6.97 -3.08 -7.49
C ALA A 49 -5.52 -3.10 -7.95
N PHE A 50 -4.90 -4.28 -8.00
CA PHE A 50 -3.45 -4.40 -8.16
C PHE A 50 -3.04 -5.11 -9.43
N LEU A 51 -1.85 -4.77 -9.92
CA LEU A 51 -1.24 -5.44 -11.06
C LEU A 51 -0.65 -6.79 -10.66
N GLU A 52 -0.17 -6.92 -9.43
CA GLU A 52 0.43 -8.15 -8.93
C GLU A 52 -0.63 -9.19 -8.60
N SER A 53 -0.23 -10.46 -8.65
CA SER A 53 -1.10 -11.57 -8.27
C SER A 53 -1.32 -11.58 -6.77
N VAL A 54 -2.56 -11.84 -6.36
CA VAL A 54 -2.94 -11.93 -4.96
C VAL A 54 -3.09 -13.40 -4.60
N HIS A 55 -2.45 -13.80 -3.51
CA HIS A 55 -2.67 -15.12 -2.92
C HIS A 55 -3.92 -15.02 -2.06
N SER A 56 -5.06 -15.43 -2.63
CA SER A 56 -6.37 -15.23 -2.01
C SER A 56 -6.71 -16.27 -0.94
N ASN A 57 -5.88 -17.30 -0.78
CA ASN A 57 -6.05 -18.25 0.32
C ASN A 57 -5.69 -17.57 1.62
N SER A 58 -6.34 -17.97 2.69
CA SER A 58 -6.08 -17.37 3.99
C SER A 58 -4.67 -17.70 4.48
N PRO A 59 -3.84 -16.68 4.89
CA PRO A 59 -4.19 -15.26 4.92
C PRO A 59 -4.06 -14.60 3.54
N TYR A 60 -4.81 -13.53 3.32
CA TYR A 60 -4.64 -12.68 2.15
C TYR A 60 -3.23 -12.11 2.11
N TYR A 61 -2.61 -12.12 0.90
CA TYR A 61 -1.19 -11.82 0.89
C TYR A 61 -0.73 -11.51 -0.53
N ILE A 62 0.03 -10.41 -0.66
CA ILE A 62 0.72 -10.05 -1.89
C ILE A 62 2.21 -10.26 -1.66
N LYS A 63 2.75 -11.28 -2.28
CA LYS A 63 4.11 -11.75 -2.04
C LYS A 63 5.16 -10.68 -2.27
N GLU A 64 5.06 -9.94 -3.36
CA GLU A 64 6.05 -8.93 -3.73
C GLU A 64 6.18 -7.85 -2.66
N VAL A 65 5.05 -7.39 -2.13
CA VAL A 65 5.03 -6.38 -1.07
C VAL A 65 5.58 -6.96 0.23
N PHE A 66 5.17 -8.17 0.58
CA PHE A 66 5.64 -8.81 1.81
C PHE A 66 7.16 -8.95 1.80
N GLU A 67 7.73 -9.47 0.72
CA GLU A 67 9.17 -9.67 0.62
C GLU A 67 9.93 -8.36 0.71
N THR A 68 9.45 -7.31 0.04
CA THR A 68 10.07 -6.00 0.05
C THR A 68 10.14 -5.40 1.45
N TYR A 69 9.02 -5.41 2.16
CA TYR A 69 8.98 -4.81 3.50
C TYR A 69 9.65 -5.69 4.54
N ASP A 70 9.57 -7.01 4.40
CA ASP A 70 10.28 -7.92 5.29
C ASP A 70 11.79 -7.75 5.17
N GLU A 71 12.31 -7.63 3.96
CA GLU A 71 13.72 -7.44 3.70
C GLU A 71 14.25 -6.13 4.30
N GLN A 72 13.49 -5.05 4.16
CA GLN A 72 13.96 -3.72 4.56
C GLN A 72 13.66 -3.35 6.01
N PHE A 73 12.57 -3.87 6.57
CA PHE A 73 12.11 -3.49 7.91
C PHE A 73 11.97 -4.66 8.87
N GLY A 74 11.94 -5.89 8.36
CA GLY A 74 11.70 -7.07 9.19
C GLY A 74 10.35 -7.01 9.87
N ASN A 75 10.32 -7.38 11.16
CA ASN A 75 9.10 -7.35 11.97
C ASN A 75 8.90 -6.01 12.68
N GLY A 76 9.77 -5.03 12.41
CA GLY A 76 9.73 -3.75 13.09
C GLY A 76 8.67 -2.80 12.55
N PRO A 77 8.55 -1.64 13.19
CA PRO A 77 7.60 -0.62 12.73
C PRO A 77 8.02 -0.02 11.40
N ILE A 78 7.03 0.32 10.58
CA ILE A 78 7.25 0.91 9.27
C ILE A 78 6.75 2.35 9.32
N GLN A 79 7.67 3.31 9.14
CA GLN A 79 7.36 4.73 9.19
C GLN A 79 7.65 5.44 7.88
N GLU A 80 8.24 4.74 6.92
CA GLU A 80 8.55 5.28 5.61
C GLU A 80 8.33 4.19 4.56
N PRO A 81 8.07 4.57 3.30
CA PRO A 81 7.90 3.58 2.23
C PRO A 81 9.18 2.78 2.01
N ALA A 82 9.03 1.55 1.54
CA ALA A 82 10.15 0.75 1.07
C ALA A 82 10.82 1.45 -0.12
N ARG A 83 12.05 1.07 -0.40
CA ARG A 83 12.85 1.68 -1.45
C ARG A 83 13.04 0.71 -2.62
N GLU A 84 13.25 1.28 -3.80
CA GLU A 84 13.55 0.53 -5.01
C GLU A 84 14.81 1.06 -5.67
N TRP A 85 15.48 0.19 -6.40
CA TRP A 85 16.54 0.62 -7.30
C TRP A 85 15.90 1.13 -8.58
N PHE A 86 16.23 2.35 -8.96
CA PHE A 86 15.64 3.02 -10.12
C PHE A 86 16.72 3.63 -11.00
N LEU A 87 16.59 3.40 -12.32
CA LEU A 87 17.49 4.02 -13.29
C LEU A 87 16.70 5.11 -14.02
N PRO A 88 16.95 6.40 -13.70
CA PRO A 88 16.25 7.49 -14.39
C PRO A 88 16.56 7.50 -15.89
N TYR A 89 15.61 7.94 -16.67
CA TYR A 89 15.79 8.04 -18.12
C TYR A 89 16.99 8.93 -18.46
N GLY A 90 17.87 8.43 -19.32
CA GLY A 90 19.07 9.16 -19.73
C GLY A 90 20.21 9.14 -18.72
N GLN A 91 20.08 8.41 -17.64
CA GLN A 91 21.11 8.26 -16.60
C GLN A 91 21.75 6.89 -16.69
N PHE A 92 22.98 6.80 -16.14
CA PHE A 92 23.72 5.53 -16.11
C PHE A 92 23.94 5.02 -14.68
N ILE A 93 23.49 5.76 -13.67
CA ILE A 93 23.67 5.43 -12.27
C ILE A 93 22.32 5.09 -11.65
N LEU A 94 22.23 3.89 -11.05
CA LEU A 94 21.06 3.48 -10.31
C LEU A 94 20.88 4.33 -9.05
N GLN A 95 19.65 4.71 -8.77
CA GLN A 95 19.28 5.44 -7.56
C GLN A 95 18.45 4.55 -6.65
N TYR A 96 18.80 4.53 -5.37
CA TYR A 96 18.01 3.83 -4.36
C TYR A 96 17.05 4.83 -3.73
N ARG A 97 15.78 4.77 -4.15
CA ARG A 97 14.78 5.77 -3.78
C ARG A 97 13.51 5.12 -3.25
N PRO A 98 12.73 5.84 -2.42
CA PRO A 98 11.43 5.32 -1.99
C PRO A 98 10.51 5.08 -3.18
N TYR A 99 9.65 4.07 -3.08
CA TYR A 99 8.60 3.87 -4.07
C TYR A 99 7.72 5.12 -4.14
N GLY A 100 7.38 5.54 -5.35
CA GLY A 100 6.47 6.65 -5.55
C GLY A 100 5.04 6.25 -5.26
N VAL A 101 4.19 7.24 -5.03
CA VAL A 101 2.76 7.01 -4.83
C VAL A 101 2.05 6.95 -6.17
N PRO A 102 0.91 6.24 -6.28
CA PRO A 102 0.16 6.20 -7.53
C PRO A 102 -0.38 7.58 -7.91
N ALA A 103 -0.48 7.81 -9.22
CA ALA A 103 -1.09 9.04 -9.73
C ALA A 103 -2.62 8.87 -9.78
N TYR A 104 -3.25 8.86 -8.62
CA TYR A 104 -4.69 8.67 -8.52
C TYR A 104 -5.47 9.81 -9.17
N SER A 105 -6.58 9.46 -9.85
CA SER A 105 -7.57 10.46 -10.24
C SER A 105 -8.24 11.02 -8.98
N PRO A 106 -8.92 12.18 -9.06
CA PRO A 106 -9.59 12.74 -7.89
C PRO A 106 -10.57 11.77 -7.22
N PHE A 107 -11.34 11.02 -8.01
CA PHE A 107 -12.29 10.06 -7.45
C PHE A 107 -11.58 8.86 -6.81
N GLU A 108 -10.54 8.36 -7.45
CA GLU A 108 -9.74 7.26 -6.89
C GLU A 108 -9.11 7.67 -5.56
N LYS A 109 -8.62 8.90 -5.47
CA LYS A 109 -8.04 9.42 -4.23
C LYS A 109 -9.07 9.49 -3.11
N VAL A 110 -10.29 9.92 -3.41
CA VAL A 110 -11.38 9.95 -2.43
C VAL A 110 -11.66 8.55 -1.90
N VAL A 111 -11.70 7.55 -2.79
CA VAL A 111 -11.93 6.16 -2.39
C VAL A 111 -10.81 5.68 -1.46
N MET A 112 -9.55 5.96 -1.80
CA MET A 112 -8.41 5.56 -0.98
C MET A 112 -8.44 6.23 0.39
N GLU A 113 -8.72 7.52 0.44
CA GLU A 113 -8.80 8.24 1.71
C GLU A 113 -9.90 7.71 2.61
N LYS A 114 -11.03 7.32 2.03
CA LYS A 114 -12.12 6.72 2.80
C LYS A 114 -11.72 5.37 3.37
N ILE A 115 -11.06 4.54 2.58
CA ILE A 115 -10.61 3.22 3.03
C ILE A 115 -9.66 3.37 4.22
N ILE A 116 -8.70 4.28 4.13
CA ILE A 116 -7.74 4.53 5.21
C ILE A 116 -8.44 5.08 6.45
N SER A 117 -9.37 6.02 6.27
CA SER A 117 -10.13 6.58 7.37
C SER A 117 -10.94 5.51 8.12
N ASP A 118 -11.59 4.62 7.37
CA ASP A 118 -12.37 3.53 7.96
C ASP A 118 -11.46 2.56 8.73
N TYR A 119 -10.28 2.26 8.19
CA TYR A 119 -9.32 1.41 8.87
C TYR A 119 -8.89 2.02 10.20
N ILE A 120 -8.59 3.32 10.22
CA ILE A 120 -8.18 4.02 11.43
C ILE A 120 -9.28 3.94 12.50
N LYS A 121 -10.54 4.13 12.11
CA LYS A 121 -11.66 4.04 13.03
C LYS A 121 -11.79 2.65 13.65
N ILE A 122 -11.59 1.60 12.85
CA ILE A 122 -11.66 0.22 13.32
C ILE A 122 -10.53 -0.04 14.32
N GLU A 123 -9.32 0.39 14.03
CA GLU A 123 -8.17 0.20 14.91
C GLU A 123 -8.36 0.95 16.24
N HIS A 124 -8.88 2.17 16.21
CA HIS A 124 -9.18 2.91 17.43
C HIS A 124 -10.25 2.22 18.29
N SER A 125 -11.27 1.64 17.64
CA SER A 125 -12.30 0.89 18.36
C SER A 125 -11.74 -0.32 19.08
N ARG A 126 -10.75 -0.98 18.47
CA ARG A 126 -10.09 -2.14 19.08
C ARG A 126 -9.16 -1.78 20.22
N ALA A 127 -8.67 -0.56 20.25
CA ALA A 127 -7.74 -0.10 21.27
C ALA A 127 -8.41 0.22 22.59
N CYS A 128 -9.72 0.25 22.62
CA CYS A 128 -10.50 0.57 23.82
C CYS A 128 -10.88 -0.65 24.64
#